data_456ac03de984493afefca226188bc441
#
_entry.id   456ac03de984493afefca226188bc441
#
_cell.length_a   1.000
_cell.length_b   1.000
_cell.length_c   1.000
_cell.angle_alpha   90.00
_cell.angle_beta   90.00
_cell.angle_gamma   90.00
#
_symmetry.space_group_name_H-M   'P 1'
#
loop_
_entity.id
_entity.type
_entity.pdbx_description
1 polymer ?
#
loop_
_entity_poly.entity_id
_entity_poly.type
_entity_poly.pdbx_seq_one_letter_code
_entity_poly.pdbx_strand_id
1 'polypeptide(L)'
;MITRKPHFYIFIIILCSSFVFPLSTFTANARTLDDLEDLEKASVSIKLNSNESIEFSVLIAESNKDRRQGLMHIEFMEENQGMLFVFNPPRRVSMWMRNTPMSLDILFIDRNGKVINMEENTTPYSTKALSSGGTIRWVLEINSGLAKTKGIKTGDLVILESTKGRGEE
;
A
#
# COMPACT_ATOMS: atom_id res chain seq x y z
N MET A 1 90.42 -11.24 26.75
CA MET A 1 90.08 -10.27 25.70
C MET A 1 88.81 -10.79 25.01
N ILE A 2 87.62 -10.38 25.48
CA ILE A 2 86.34 -10.94 25.08
C ILE A 2 85.62 -9.85 24.28
N THR A 3 85.49 -10.06 23.00
CA THR A 3 84.85 -9.16 22.09
C THR A 3 83.36 -9.51 22.04
N ARG A 4 82.52 -8.62 22.60
CA ARG A 4 81.05 -8.70 22.46
C ARG A 4 80.58 -8.14 21.11
N LYS A 5 79.89 -8.96 20.34
CA LYS A 5 79.17 -8.51 19.12
C LYS A 5 77.87 -7.84 19.48
N PRO A 6 77.45 -6.73 18.85
CA PRO A 6 76.17 -6.11 19.08
C PRO A 6 75.09 -6.87 18.29
N HIS A 7 73.97 -7.19 18.96
CA HIS A 7 72.78 -7.73 18.35
C HIS A 7 71.93 -6.57 17.82
N PHE A 8 71.77 -6.53 16.47
CA PHE A 8 70.86 -5.63 15.82
C PHE A 8 69.47 -6.23 15.85
N TYR A 9 68.58 -5.65 16.67
CA TYR A 9 67.18 -5.96 16.67
C TYR A 9 66.50 -5.17 15.55
N ILE A 10 66.05 -5.88 14.50
CA ILE A 10 65.20 -5.31 13.45
C ILE A 10 63.77 -5.28 13.99
N PHE A 11 63.28 -4.08 14.31
CA PHE A 11 61.86 -3.86 14.59
C PHE A 11 61.08 -3.88 13.28
N ILE A 12 60.36 -4.98 13.02
CA ILE A 12 59.39 -5.04 11.92
C ILE A 12 58.12 -4.35 12.42
N ILE A 13 57.89 -3.11 11.99
CA ILE A 13 56.63 -2.41 12.19
C ILE A 13 55.63 -3.00 11.19
N ILE A 14 54.75 -3.88 11.65
CA ILE A 14 53.60 -4.35 10.88
C ILE A 14 52.58 -3.22 10.88
N LEU A 15 52.51 -2.47 9.76
CA LEU A 15 51.51 -1.46 9.50
C LEU A 15 50.19 -2.18 9.20
N CYS A 16 49.39 -2.41 10.23
CA CYS A 16 48.04 -2.98 10.09
C CYS A 16 47.13 -1.90 9.49
N SER A 17 47.07 -1.84 8.16
CA SER A 17 46.17 -1.00 7.42
C SER A 17 44.73 -1.53 7.63
N SER A 18 44.00 -0.92 8.58
CA SER A 18 42.59 -1.19 8.79
C SER A 18 41.82 -0.67 7.58
N PHE A 19 41.57 -1.54 6.64
CA PHE A 19 40.68 -1.25 5.51
C PHE A 19 39.24 -1.25 6.06
N VAL A 20 38.77 -0.07 6.46
CA VAL A 20 37.36 0.14 6.83
C VAL A 20 36.60 0.14 5.53
N PHE A 21 35.98 -0.99 5.18
CA PHE A 21 34.94 -1.02 4.15
C PHE A 21 33.74 -0.20 4.66
N PRO A 22 33.32 0.84 3.96
CA PRO A 22 32.05 1.46 4.28
C PRO A 22 30.94 0.42 4.03
N LEU A 23 30.29 -0.02 5.09
CA LEU A 23 29.06 -0.80 5.00
C LEU A 23 28.01 0.15 4.38
N SER A 24 27.93 0.17 3.05
CA SER A 24 26.81 0.81 2.35
C SER A 24 25.55 0.04 2.73
N THR A 25 24.84 0.54 3.72
CA THR A 25 23.50 0.05 4.00
C THR A 25 22.62 0.35 2.79
N PHE A 26 22.46 -0.65 1.93
CA PHE A 26 21.45 -0.60 0.87
C PHE A 26 20.11 -0.69 1.58
N THR A 27 19.54 0.45 1.99
CA THR A 27 18.16 0.53 2.41
C THR A 27 17.32 0.37 1.14
N ALA A 28 16.88 -0.85 0.88
CA ALA A 28 15.80 -1.06 -0.08
C ALA A 28 14.62 -0.24 0.44
N ASN A 29 14.27 0.82 -0.27
CA ASN A 29 13.13 1.65 0.08
C ASN A 29 11.88 0.84 -0.28
N ALA A 30 11.03 0.54 0.72
CA ALA A 30 9.75 -0.13 0.48
C ALA A 30 8.92 0.71 -0.48
N ARG A 31 8.29 0.09 -1.48
CA ARG A 31 7.38 0.79 -2.39
C ARG A 31 6.11 1.16 -1.66
N THR A 32 5.75 2.42 -1.76
CA THR A 32 4.60 3.02 -1.10
C THR A 32 3.54 3.45 -2.12
N LEU A 33 2.38 3.85 -1.65
CA LEU A 33 1.34 4.39 -2.50
C LEU A 33 1.78 5.66 -3.26
N ASP A 34 2.67 6.45 -2.67
CA ASP A 34 3.20 7.66 -3.30
C ASP A 34 4.07 7.39 -4.54
N ASP A 35 4.57 6.16 -4.72
CA ASP A 35 5.29 5.75 -5.94
C ASP A 35 4.36 5.62 -7.18
N LEU A 36 3.04 5.78 -7.00
CA LEU A 36 2.04 5.79 -8.05
C LEU A 36 1.59 7.23 -8.39
N GLU A 37 2.56 8.11 -8.62
CA GLU A 37 2.37 9.57 -8.81
C GLU A 37 1.44 9.94 -9.99
N ASP A 38 1.31 9.06 -10.98
CA ASP A 38 0.49 9.29 -12.17
C ASP A 38 -1.02 9.17 -11.91
N LEU A 39 -1.43 8.67 -10.74
CA LEU A 39 -2.84 8.45 -10.42
C LEU A 39 -3.46 9.68 -9.73
N GLU A 40 -4.71 9.98 -10.10
CA GLU A 40 -5.49 11.02 -9.44
C GLU A 40 -5.69 10.70 -7.96
N LYS A 41 -5.49 11.71 -7.07
CA LYS A 41 -5.78 11.63 -5.64
C LYS A 41 -7.18 12.17 -5.36
N ALA A 42 -7.92 11.50 -4.48
CA ALA A 42 -9.24 11.93 -4.04
C ALA A 42 -9.45 11.59 -2.56
N SER A 43 -10.52 12.14 -1.97
CA SER A 43 -11.01 11.74 -0.65
C SER A 43 -12.25 10.88 -0.77
N VAL A 44 -12.31 9.85 0.07
CA VAL A 44 -13.50 8.99 0.23
C VAL A 44 -13.94 9.07 1.68
N SER A 45 -15.23 9.36 1.88
CA SER A 45 -15.86 9.31 3.20
C SER A 45 -16.75 8.07 3.28
N ILE A 46 -16.61 7.28 4.34
CA ILE A 46 -17.48 6.13 4.63
C ILE A 46 -18.39 6.51 5.79
N LYS A 47 -19.68 6.68 5.49
CA LYS A 47 -20.72 6.88 6.53
C LYS A 47 -21.17 5.54 7.07
N LEU A 48 -20.91 5.31 8.34
CA LEU A 48 -21.35 4.13 9.05
C LEU A 48 -22.84 4.21 9.40
N ASN A 49 -23.47 3.08 9.57
CA ASN A 49 -24.86 3.02 10.06
C ASN A 49 -25.00 3.57 11.50
N SER A 50 -23.89 3.77 12.23
CA SER A 50 -23.84 4.46 13.53
C SER A 50 -23.88 5.99 13.43
N ASN A 51 -23.93 6.58 12.23
CA ASN A 51 -23.76 8.01 11.91
C ASN A 51 -22.34 8.57 12.05
N GLU A 52 -21.36 7.74 12.36
CA GLU A 52 -19.95 8.11 12.30
C GLU A 52 -19.46 8.15 10.85
N SER A 53 -18.42 8.94 10.59
CA SER A 53 -17.79 9.06 9.27
C SER A 53 -16.31 8.81 9.37
N ILE A 54 -15.78 8.05 8.42
CA ILE A 54 -14.36 7.71 8.33
C ILE A 54 -13.84 8.19 6.98
N GLU A 55 -12.72 8.89 6.97
CA GLU A 55 -12.12 9.42 5.75
C GLU A 55 -10.86 8.66 5.35
N PHE A 56 -10.72 8.44 4.04
CA PHE A 56 -9.54 7.88 3.41
C PHE A 56 -9.09 8.78 2.27
N SER A 57 -7.77 9.00 2.19
CA SER A 57 -7.12 9.54 0.99
C SER A 57 -6.86 8.39 0.02
N VAL A 58 -7.39 8.46 -1.20
CA VAL A 58 -7.31 7.35 -2.14
C VAL A 58 -6.67 7.76 -3.46
N LEU A 59 -5.98 6.81 -4.10
CA LEU A 59 -5.63 6.90 -5.51
C LEU A 59 -6.76 6.29 -6.35
N ILE A 60 -7.07 6.94 -7.47
CA ILE A 60 -8.13 6.49 -8.38
C ILE A 60 -7.55 5.60 -9.47
N ALA A 61 -7.98 4.36 -9.54
CA ALA A 61 -7.66 3.42 -10.62
C ALA A 61 -8.86 3.32 -11.59
N GLU A 62 -8.88 4.15 -12.64
CA GLU A 62 -10.01 4.20 -13.58
C GLU A 62 -9.71 3.56 -14.93
N SER A 63 -8.48 3.68 -15.46
CA SER A 63 -8.13 3.03 -16.73
C SER A 63 -7.99 1.51 -16.59
N ASN A 64 -8.07 0.78 -17.69
CA ASN A 64 -7.81 -0.66 -17.68
C ASN A 64 -6.37 -1.01 -17.26
N LYS A 65 -5.41 -0.11 -17.53
CA LYS A 65 -4.02 -0.25 -17.10
C LYS A 65 -3.93 -0.12 -15.58
N ASP A 66 -4.52 0.94 -15.03
CA ASP A 66 -4.44 1.24 -13.59
C ASP A 66 -5.15 0.17 -12.76
N ARG A 67 -6.36 -0.26 -13.18
CA ARG A 67 -7.06 -1.37 -12.51
C ARG A 67 -6.29 -2.70 -12.57
N ARG A 68 -5.52 -2.96 -13.62
CA ARG A 68 -4.67 -4.16 -13.69
C ARG A 68 -3.43 -4.03 -12.81
N GLN A 69 -2.87 -2.85 -12.72
CA GLN A 69 -1.74 -2.56 -11.84
C GLN A 69 -2.19 -2.62 -10.38
N GLY A 70 -3.23 -1.88 -10.02
CA GLY A 70 -3.70 -1.79 -8.64
C GLY A 70 -2.54 -1.56 -7.66
N LEU A 71 -2.60 -2.23 -6.52
CA LEU A 71 -1.57 -2.19 -5.47
C LEU A 71 -0.45 -3.24 -5.67
N MET A 72 -0.24 -3.75 -6.88
CA MET A 72 0.87 -4.67 -7.15
C MET A 72 2.20 -4.02 -6.80
N HIS A 73 3.04 -4.76 -6.06
CA HIS A 73 4.37 -4.36 -5.60
C HIS A 73 4.40 -3.18 -4.61
N ILE A 74 3.26 -2.73 -4.10
CA ILE A 74 3.19 -1.78 -2.99
C ILE A 74 3.35 -2.56 -1.68
N GLU A 75 4.34 -2.17 -0.87
CA GLU A 75 4.72 -2.86 0.35
C GLU A 75 4.18 -2.18 1.60
N PHE A 76 3.86 -0.88 1.47
CA PHE A 76 3.36 -0.08 2.58
C PHE A 76 2.33 0.95 2.12
N MET A 77 1.32 1.16 2.96
CA MET A 77 0.27 2.17 2.81
C MET A 77 -0.10 2.69 4.20
N GLU A 78 -0.21 4.02 4.33
CA GLU A 78 -0.63 4.64 5.59
C GLU A 78 -2.04 4.20 5.99
N GLU A 79 -2.37 4.28 7.28
CA GLU A 79 -3.66 3.80 7.81
C GLU A 79 -4.88 4.47 7.15
N ASN A 80 -4.75 5.75 6.83
CA ASN A 80 -5.80 6.53 6.19
C ASN A 80 -5.73 6.57 4.66
N GLN A 81 -4.88 5.74 4.06
CA GLN A 81 -4.74 5.64 2.60
C GLN A 81 -5.48 4.43 2.04
N GLY A 82 -5.77 4.49 0.74
CA GLY A 82 -6.39 3.39 0.00
C GLY A 82 -6.31 3.56 -1.51
N MET A 83 -6.89 2.60 -2.23
CA MET A 83 -7.08 2.69 -3.68
C MET A 83 -8.54 2.46 -4.04
N LEU A 84 -9.10 3.36 -4.84
CA LEU A 84 -10.46 3.27 -5.35
C LEU A 84 -10.44 2.89 -6.83
N PHE A 85 -10.92 1.70 -7.12
CA PHE A 85 -11.09 1.21 -8.49
C PHE A 85 -12.46 1.63 -9.01
N VAL A 86 -12.50 2.31 -10.16
CA VAL A 86 -13.73 2.77 -10.79
C VAL A 86 -14.11 1.86 -11.96
N PHE A 87 -15.33 1.37 -11.95
CA PHE A 87 -15.90 0.52 -13.01
C PHE A 87 -17.07 1.25 -13.69
N ASN A 88 -16.82 1.74 -14.90
CA ASN A 88 -17.83 2.40 -15.72
C ASN A 88 -17.91 1.72 -17.10
N PRO A 89 -19.05 1.12 -17.48
CA PRO A 89 -20.29 0.98 -16.72
C PRO A 89 -20.15 0.02 -15.52
N PRO A 90 -21.08 0.12 -14.51
CA PRO A 90 -21.13 -0.80 -13.38
C PRO A 90 -21.30 -2.24 -13.84
N ARG A 91 -20.56 -3.18 -13.18
CA ARG A 91 -20.59 -4.61 -13.53
C ARG A 91 -20.20 -5.50 -12.36
N ARG A 92 -20.43 -6.80 -12.51
CA ARG A 92 -19.80 -7.79 -11.62
C ARG A 92 -18.32 -7.88 -11.92
N VAL A 93 -17.49 -7.96 -10.86
CA VAL A 93 -16.04 -8.08 -10.98
C VAL A 93 -15.51 -9.15 -10.05
N SER A 94 -14.30 -9.59 -10.31
CA SER A 94 -13.48 -10.35 -9.36
C SER A 94 -12.14 -9.64 -9.18
N MET A 95 -11.72 -9.51 -7.92
CA MET A 95 -10.41 -9.02 -7.53
C MET A 95 -9.49 -10.19 -7.21
N TRP A 96 -8.22 -9.95 -7.05
CA TRP A 96 -7.19 -10.90 -6.65
C TRP A 96 -6.04 -10.17 -5.96
N MET A 97 -5.20 -10.92 -5.25
CA MET A 97 -4.01 -10.38 -4.57
C MET A 97 -2.72 -10.68 -5.33
N ARG A 98 -2.80 -10.91 -6.65
CA ARG A 98 -1.62 -11.23 -7.45
C ARG A 98 -0.58 -10.11 -7.36
N ASN A 99 0.67 -10.47 -7.06
CA ASN A 99 1.80 -9.54 -6.89
C ASN A 99 1.57 -8.44 -5.83
N THR A 100 0.60 -8.60 -4.94
CA THR A 100 0.30 -7.66 -3.85
C THR A 100 0.85 -8.23 -2.55
N PRO A 101 1.95 -7.66 -2.01
CA PRO A 101 2.64 -8.19 -0.81
C PRO A 101 1.89 -7.88 0.48
N MET A 102 0.98 -6.91 0.48
CA MET A 102 0.18 -6.50 1.62
C MET A 102 -1.10 -7.32 1.73
N SER A 103 -1.57 -7.58 2.96
CA SER A 103 -2.94 -8.00 3.21
C SER A 103 -3.86 -6.79 3.19
N LEU A 104 -5.03 -6.88 2.61
CA LEU A 104 -5.99 -5.79 2.42
C LEU A 104 -7.40 -6.21 2.88
N ASP A 105 -8.20 -5.19 3.21
CA ASP A 105 -9.65 -5.30 3.23
C ASP A 105 -10.19 -4.73 1.91
N ILE A 106 -11.05 -5.47 1.21
CA ILE A 106 -11.59 -5.10 -0.10
C ILE A 106 -13.10 -4.89 0.03
N LEU A 107 -13.57 -3.66 -0.19
CA LEU A 107 -14.98 -3.29 -0.13
C LEU A 107 -15.56 -3.19 -1.53
N PHE A 108 -16.62 -3.93 -1.83
CA PHE A 108 -17.35 -3.89 -3.09
C PHE A 108 -18.57 -2.98 -2.97
N ILE A 109 -18.64 -1.94 -3.80
CA ILE A 109 -19.55 -0.81 -3.62
C ILE A 109 -20.43 -0.65 -4.87
N ASP A 110 -21.74 -0.61 -4.68
CA ASP A 110 -22.71 -0.47 -5.76
C ASP A 110 -22.73 0.96 -6.35
N ARG A 111 -23.56 1.17 -7.36
CA ARG A 111 -23.71 2.48 -8.02
C ARG A 111 -24.28 3.58 -7.11
N ASN A 112 -24.90 3.21 -6.00
CA ASN A 112 -25.48 4.15 -5.03
C ASN A 112 -24.52 4.46 -3.88
N GLY A 113 -23.27 3.92 -3.95
CA GLY A 113 -22.25 4.08 -2.90
C GLY A 113 -22.37 3.07 -1.76
N LYS A 114 -23.32 2.12 -1.81
CA LYS A 114 -23.52 1.16 -0.73
C LYS A 114 -22.53 0.01 -0.80
N VAL A 115 -21.86 -0.32 0.31
CA VAL A 115 -21.04 -1.53 0.45
C VAL A 115 -21.98 -2.75 0.40
N ILE A 116 -21.85 -3.58 -0.64
CA ILE A 116 -22.70 -4.76 -0.86
C ILE A 116 -22.02 -6.08 -0.51
N ASN A 117 -20.70 -6.10 -0.53
CA ASN A 117 -19.86 -7.23 -0.12
C ASN A 117 -18.51 -6.73 0.37
N MET A 118 -17.79 -7.56 1.12
CA MET A 118 -16.48 -7.25 1.64
C MET A 118 -15.66 -8.53 1.81
N GLU A 119 -14.38 -8.46 1.48
CA GLU A 119 -13.38 -9.51 1.76
C GLU A 119 -12.36 -8.92 2.73
N GLU A 120 -12.33 -9.42 3.95
CA GLU A 120 -11.42 -8.95 4.99
C GLU A 120 -10.17 -9.80 5.07
N ASN A 121 -9.05 -9.19 5.45
CA ASN A 121 -7.78 -9.90 5.71
C ASN A 121 -7.35 -10.81 4.55
N THR A 122 -7.35 -10.27 3.34
CA THR A 122 -6.97 -11.03 2.14
C THR A 122 -5.55 -11.60 2.25
N THR A 123 -5.34 -12.75 1.65
CA THR A 123 -4.03 -13.40 1.66
C THR A 123 -3.12 -12.77 0.61
N PRO A 124 -1.95 -12.19 0.99
CA PRO A 124 -0.96 -11.68 0.04
C PRO A 124 -0.60 -12.69 -1.05
N TYR A 125 -0.34 -12.18 -2.26
CA TYR A 125 0.03 -12.97 -3.44
C TYR A 125 -1.00 -14.00 -3.92
N SER A 126 -2.16 -14.11 -3.27
CA SER A 126 -3.20 -15.06 -3.66
C SER A 126 -3.78 -14.72 -5.04
N THR A 127 -3.92 -15.75 -5.88
CA THR A 127 -4.60 -15.64 -7.19
C THR A 127 -6.04 -16.13 -7.14
N LYS A 128 -6.55 -16.46 -5.94
CA LYS A 128 -7.96 -16.79 -5.74
C LYS A 128 -8.83 -15.59 -6.13
N ALA A 129 -9.87 -15.86 -6.92
CA ALA A 129 -10.83 -14.84 -7.30
C ALA A 129 -11.71 -14.45 -6.10
N LEU A 130 -11.75 -13.16 -5.79
CA LEU A 130 -12.57 -12.53 -4.75
C LEU A 130 -13.74 -11.82 -5.44
N SER A 131 -14.92 -12.41 -5.38
CA SER A 131 -16.08 -11.96 -6.16
C SER A 131 -16.78 -10.77 -5.52
N SER A 132 -17.21 -9.79 -6.31
CA SER A 132 -18.07 -8.71 -5.85
C SER A 132 -19.46 -9.16 -5.34
N GLY A 133 -19.88 -10.39 -5.64
CA GLY A 133 -21.20 -10.89 -5.28
C GLY A 133 -22.37 -10.23 -6.03
N GLY A 134 -22.19 -9.00 -6.53
CA GLY A 134 -23.20 -8.21 -7.23
C GLY A 134 -22.58 -7.25 -8.25
N THR A 135 -23.44 -6.45 -8.90
CA THR A 135 -23.03 -5.35 -9.78
C THR A 135 -22.50 -4.20 -8.94
N ILE A 136 -21.28 -3.78 -9.18
CA ILE A 136 -20.59 -2.71 -8.45
C ILE A 136 -20.16 -1.59 -9.40
N ARG A 137 -19.99 -0.40 -8.85
CA ARG A 137 -19.38 0.75 -9.49
C ARG A 137 -17.95 0.95 -9.00
N TRP A 138 -17.69 0.67 -7.71
CA TRP A 138 -16.40 0.89 -7.10
C TRP A 138 -15.93 -0.33 -6.31
N VAL A 139 -14.61 -0.47 -6.22
CA VAL A 139 -13.94 -1.29 -5.21
C VAL A 139 -13.00 -0.38 -4.44
N LEU A 140 -13.08 -0.41 -3.11
CA LEU A 140 -12.14 0.30 -2.24
C LEU A 140 -11.25 -0.73 -1.54
N GLU A 141 -9.94 -0.60 -1.74
CA GLU A 141 -8.92 -1.38 -1.05
C GLU A 141 -8.27 -0.52 0.02
N ILE A 142 -8.25 -1.03 1.26
CA ILE A 142 -7.64 -0.40 2.44
C ILE A 142 -6.78 -1.42 3.18
N ASN A 143 -5.96 -0.97 4.13
CA ASN A 143 -5.15 -1.87 4.95
C ASN A 143 -6.02 -2.90 5.67
N SER A 144 -5.51 -4.13 5.75
CA SER A 144 -6.16 -5.26 6.41
C SER A 144 -6.50 -4.96 7.87
N GLY A 145 -7.68 -5.40 8.29
CA GLY A 145 -8.19 -5.25 9.65
C GLY A 145 -8.83 -3.89 9.95
N LEU A 146 -8.69 -2.90 9.05
CA LEU A 146 -9.29 -1.58 9.26
C LEU A 146 -10.81 -1.62 9.20
N ALA A 147 -11.38 -2.43 8.32
CA ALA A 147 -12.82 -2.58 8.25
C ALA A 147 -13.38 -2.98 9.62
N LYS A 148 -12.81 -4.00 10.24
CA LYS A 148 -13.20 -4.46 11.57
C LYS A 148 -12.94 -3.41 12.65
N THR A 149 -11.75 -2.81 12.69
CA THR A 149 -11.34 -1.87 13.74
C THR A 149 -12.17 -0.60 13.71
N LYS A 150 -12.48 -0.11 12.53
CA LYS A 150 -13.30 1.09 12.30
C LYS A 150 -14.80 0.81 12.23
N GLY A 151 -15.22 -0.44 12.35
CA GLY A 151 -16.62 -0.85 12.36
C GLY A 151 -17.33 -0.76 11.02
N ILE A 152 -16.59 -0.77 9.91
CA ILE A 152 -17.15 -0.75 8.54
C ILE A 152 -17.85 -2.07 8.25
N LYS A 153 -19.05 -2.00 7.65
CA LYS A 153 -19.91 -3.17 7.38
C LYS A 153 -20.61 -3.05 6.03
N THR A 154 -21.09 -4.18 5.54
CA THR A 154 -22.05 -4.17 4.43
C THR A 154 -23.27 -3.32 4.82
N GLY A 155 -23.69 -2.47 3.88
CA GLY A 155 -24.76 -1.51 4.10
C GLY A 155 -24.29 -0.09 4.36
N ASP A 156 -23.06 0.12 4.79
CA ASP A 156 -22.47 1.46 4.96
C ASP A 156 -22.34 2.18 3.61
N LEU A 157 -22.30 3.52 3.66
CA LEU A 157 -22.34 4.35 2.47
C LEU A 157 -20.98 5.01 2.21
N VAL A 158 -20.41 4.72 1.07
CA VAL A 158 -19.17 5.30 0.56
C VAL A 158 -19.49 6.49 -0.33
N ILE A 159 -18.89 7.63 -0.06
CA ILE A 159 -19.06 8.89 -0.79
C ILE A 159 -17.68 9.28 -1.32
N LEU A 160 -17.58 9.40 -2.65
CA LEU A 160 -16.39 9.97 -3.30
C LEU A 160 -16.52 11.49 -3.29
N GLU A 161 -15.60 12.16 -2.60
CA GLU A 161 -15.52 13.61 -2.58
C GLU A 161 -14.63 14.07 -3.74
N SER A 162 -15.21 14.86 -4.66
CA SER A 162 -14.45 15.41 -5.77
C SER A 162 -13.45 16.44 -5.25
N THR A 163 -12.18 16.28 -5.60
CA THR A 163 -11.11 17.28 -5.33
C THR A 163 -11.23 18.55 -6.19
N LYS A 164 -12.21 18.62 -7.12
CA LYS A 164 -12.53 19.82 -7.90
C LYS A 164 -13.36 20.80 -7.08
N GLY A 165 -12.72 21.57 -6.19
CA GLY A 165 -13.48 22.62 -5.48
C GLY A 165 -12.79 23.30 -4.32
N ARG A 166 -11.46 23.25 -4.21
CA ARG A 166 -10.74 24.04 -3.19
C ARG A 166 -9.70 24.99 -3.78
N GLY A 167 -10.12 25.72 -4.80
CA GLY A 167 -9.22 26.70 -5.44
C GLY A 167 -9.93 27.64 -6.37
N GLU A 168 -11.01 28.33 -5.90
CA GLU A 168 -11.51 29.58 -6.47
C GLU A 168 -12.36 30.27 -5.40
N GLU A 169 -11.72 31.03 -4.52
CA GLU A 169 -12.20 32.27 -3.91
C GLU A 169 -11.04 33.25 -3.86
#